data_ef3fdc56f0f79bf58fa6509627be6c11
#
_entry.id   ef3fdc56f0f79bf58fa6509627be6c11
#
_cell.length_a   1.000
_cell.length_b   1.000
_cell.length_c   1.000
_cell.angle_alpha   90.00
_cell.angle_beta   90.00
_cell.angle_gamma   90.00
#
_symmetry.space_group_name_H-M   'P 1'
#
loop_
_entity.id
_entity.type
_entity.pdbx_description
1 polymer ?
#
loop_
_entity_poly.entity_id
_entity_poly.type
_entity_poly.pdbx_seq_one_letter_code
_entity_poly.pdbx_strand_id
1 'polypeptide(L)'
;MAKRTGTGATPGQALEIYEVDDLQEPYLLRYEEFTAGSWADAHSHRLGHLNYTTHGTFSMDTRGHHLVSPPQYGIWIPPGVEHSCYVQHAVVYRSFYVQPALCTVLPDEACIVKIGPIVRSILADFAQRAVRLPRTPEDLRLAEVMVDQLRVGKVERSYLPVAESAALTAVLNQLHTDPGSRLSMAQWAHSVHMTERTLARHCQRELGMSLGEWRQRLRYVCAVDALERGKTVQEIAFDLGFSTASAFIAMFQRETGMAPDQFRREFSVPTV
;
A
#
# COMPACT_ATOMS: atom_id res chain seq x y z
N MET A 1 -9.83 21.52 5.41
CA MET A 1 -9.03 21.95 4.23
C MET A 1 -7.65 22.37 4.71
N ALA A 2 -6.69 21.46 4.74
CA ALA A 2 -5.31 21.76 5.12
C ALA A 2 -4.51 22.06 3.85
N LYS A 3 -4.01 23.29 3.68
CA LYS A 3 -3.08 23.68 2.61
C LYS A 3 -1.74 22.95 2.82
N ARG A 4 -1.38 22.07 1.87
CA ARG A 4 -0.06 21.46 1.82
C ARG A 4 0.92 22.43 1.15
N THR A 5 1.90 22.92 1.90
CA THR A 5 3.07 23.61 1.37
C THR A 5 4.10 22.54 0.96
N GLY A 6 4.20 22.25 -0.33
CA GLY A 6 5.17 21.30 -0.87
C GLY A 6 6.25 22.00 -1.66
N THR A 7 7.48 21.72 -1.35
CA THR A 7 8.71 22.16 -2.06
C THR A 7 8.87 21.45 -3.39
N GLY A 8 8.91 22.21 -4.48
CA GLY A 8 9.71 22.00 -5.69
C GLY A 8 9.55 20.71 -6.52
N ALA A 9 8.45 19.94 -6.42
CA ALA A 9 8.18 18.83 -7.32
C ALA A 9 7.42 19.34 -8.57
N THR A 10 7.69 18.75 -9.72
CA THR A 10 6.88 18.94 -10.94
C THR A 10 5.41 18.72 -10.57
N PRO A 11 4.49 19.61 -10.97
CA PRO A 11 3.08 19.42 -10.65
C PRO A 11 2.62 18.08 -11.20
N GLY A 12 2.13 17.19 -10.35
CA GLY A 12 1.47 15.97 -10.79
C GLY A 12 0.22 16.32 -11.60
N GLN A 13 -0.31 15.34 -12.29
CA GLN A 13 -1.50 15.51 -13.11
C GLN A 13 -2.70 14.86 -12.44
N ALA A 14 -3.90 15.38 -12.72
CA ALA A 14 -5.12 14.68 -12.41
C ALA A 14 -5.15 13.36 -13.21
N LEU A 15 -5.38 12.26 -12.50
CA LEU A 15 -5.53 10.96 -13.13
C LEU A 15 -6.90 10.85 -13.77
N GLU A 16 -6.96 10.24 -14.94
CA GLU A 16 -8.21 9.96 -15.61
C GLU A 16 -9.02 8.94 -14.81
N ILE A 17 -10.21 9.34 -14.39
CA ILE A 17 -11.19 8.43 -13.78
C ILE A 17 -11.85 7.67 -14.92
N TYR A 18 -11.64 6.37 -14.95
CA TYR A 18 -12.24 5.53 -15.99
C TYR A 18 -13.72 5.33 -15.72
N GLU A 19 -14.54 5.70 -16.69
CA GLU A 19 -15.95 5.32 -16.72
C GLU A 19 -16.06 3.83 -17.05
N VAL A 20 -16.25 3.00 -16.03
CA VAL A 20 -16.31 1.53 -16.15
C VAL A 20 -17.70 0.98 -15.91
N ASP A 21 -18.68 1.87 -15.69
CA ASP A 21 -20.03 1.46 -15.29
C ASP A 21 -20.80 0.73 -16.40
N ASP A 22 -20.46 0.97 -17.65
CA ASP A 22 -21.07 0.31 -18.83
C ASP A 22 -20.35 -0.97 -19.27
N LEU A 23 -19.28 -1.38 -18.54
CA LEU A 23 -18.53 -2.58 -18.89
C LEU A 23 -19.41 -3.83 -18.75
N GLN A 24 -19.47 -4.64 -19.81
CA GLN A 24 -20.22 -5.89 -19.85
C GLN A 24 -19.34 -7.11 -19.50
N GLU A 25 -18.04 -7.01 -19.70
CA GLU A 25 -17.10 -8.07 -19.39
C GLU A 25 -17.00 -8.32 -17.88
N PRO A 26 -16.80 -9.57 -17.43
CA PRO A 26 -16.70 -9.90 -16.00
C PRO A 26 -15.51 -9.24 -15.31
N TYR A 27 -14.44 -8.97 -16.07
CA TYR A 27 -13.18 -8.44 -15.57
C TYR A 27 -12.59 -7.40 -16.53
N LEU A 28 -11.87 -6.41 -15.94
CA LEU A 28 -11.04 -5.45 -16.67
C LEU A 28 -9.72 -5.29 -15.94
N LEU A 29 -8.61 -5.23 -16.67
CA LEU A 29 -7.29 -4.91 -16.15
C LEU A 29 -6.81 -3.56 -16.71
N ARG A 30 -6.17 -2.77 -15.85
CA ARG A 30 -5.49 -1.53 -16.24
C ARG A 30 -4.02 -1.61 -15.88
N TYR A 31 -3.21 -1.01 -16.74
CA TYR A 31 -1.76 -0.93 -16.62
C TYR A 31 -1.40 0.53 -16.90
N GLU A 32 -0.93 1.24 -15.88
CA GLU A 32 -0.64 2.67 -15.97
C GLU A 32 0.68 2.98 -15.24
N GLU A 33 1.32 4.04 -15.66
CA GLU A 33 2.45 4.62 -14.95
C GLU A 33 2.02 6.01 -14.47
N PHE A 34 2.06 6.23 -13.17
CA PHE A 34 1.69 7.51 -12.59
C PHE A 34 2.93 8.24 -12.13
N THR A 35 3.04 9.50 -12.50
CA THR A 35 4.11 10.40 -12.05
C THR A 35 3.89 10.85 -10.61
N ALA A 36 4.96 11.24 -9.94
CA ALA A 36 4.88 11.80 -8.59
C ALA A 36 3.95 13.03 -8.56
N GLY A 37 3.18 13.14 -7.49
CA GLY A 37 2.23 14.23 -7.29
C GLY A 37 0.90 14.06 -8.02
N SER A 38 0.69 12.97 -8.78
CA SER A 38 -0.60 12.69 -9.44
C SER A 38 -1.70 12.35 -8.43
N TRP A 39 -2.95 12.67 -8.78
CA TRP A 39 -4.11 12.44 -7.89
C TRP A 39 -5.36 12.11 -8.68
N ALA A 40 -6.29 11.39 -8.05
CA ALA A 40 -7.68 11.33 -8.47
C ALA A 40 -8.57 11.86 -7.35
N ASP A 41 -9.50 12.73 -7.70
CA ASP A 41 -10.49 13.26 -6.78
C ASP A 41 -11.45 12.16 -6.30
N ALA A 42 -12.22 12.45 -5.24
CA ALA A 42 -13.17 11.50 -4.69
C ALA A 42 -14.22 11.12 -5.75
N HIS A 43 -14.31 9.83 -6.02
CA HIS A 43 -15.23 9.22 -6.96
C HIS A 43 -15.63 7.82 -6.50
N SER A 44 -16.63 7.26 -7.13
CA SER A 44 -17.05 5.87 -6.97
C SER A 44 -17.44 5.28 -8.31
N HIS A 45 -17.39 3.99 -8.44
CA HIS A 45 -17.87 3.26 -9.63
C HIS A 45 -18.48 1.93 -9.22
N ARG A 46 -19.25 1.36 -10.16
CA ARG A 46 -20.05 0.15 -9.96
C ARG A 46 -19.22 -1.11 -9.74
N LEU A 47 -18.02 -1.18 -10.31
CA LEU A 47 -17.14 -2.34 -10.21
C LEU A 47 -16.37 -2.32 -8.88
N GLY A 48 -16.13 -3.51 -8.30
CA GLY A 48 -15.09 -3.67 -7.30
C GLY A 48 -13.71 -3.67 -7.98
N HIS A 49 -12.67 -3.19 -7.30
CA HIS A 49 -11.33 -3.25 -7.88
C HIS A 49 -10.21 -3.46 -6.87
N LEU A 50 -9.25 -4.28 -7.27
CA LEU A 50 -7.96 -4.40 -6.61
C LEU A 50 -7.00 -3.40 -7.25
N ASN A 51 -6.34 -2.60 -6.41
CA ASN A 51 -5.30 -1.65 -6.80
C ASN A 51 -3.96 -2.18 -6.29
N TYR A 52 -3.00 -2.34 -7.17
CA TYR A 52 -1.70 -2.90 -6.86
C TYR A 52 -0.60 -2.10 -7.57
N THR A 53 0.51 -1.87 -6.88
CA THR A 53 1.70 -1.29 -7.48
C THR A 53 2.84 -2.28 -7.44
N THR A 54 3.55 -2.42 -8.55
CA THR A 54 4.78 -3.21 -8.61
C THR A 54 5.97 -2.40 -8.10
N HIS A 55 5.87 -1.06 -8.15
CA HIS A 55 6.85 -0.10 -7.66
C HIS A 55 6.14 0.97 -6.85
N GLY A 56 6.81 1.49 -5.84
CA GLY A 56 6.31 2.57 -5.03
C GLY A 56 5.24 2.18 -4.04
N THR A 57 4.95 3.13 -3.17
CA THR A 57 3.85 3.03 -2.22
C THR A 57 2.66 3.78 -2.77
N PHE A 58 1.51 3.12 -2.78
CA PHE A 58 0.25 3.68 -3.24
C PHE A 58 -0.68 3.96 -2.06
N SER A 59 -1.35 5.12 -2.07
CA SER A 59 -2.26 5.51 -1.00
C SER A 59 -3.62 5.87 -1.57
N MET A 60 -4.67 5.44 -0.88
CA MET A 60 -6.06 5.78 -1.16
C MET A 60 -6.77 6.22 0.11
N ASP A 61 -7.59 7.24 -0.03
CA ASP A 61 -8.53 7.66 1.02
C ASP A 61 -9.92 7.15 0.69
N THR A 62 -10.58 6.54 1.65
CA THR A 62 -11.98 6.16 1.62
C THR A 62 -12.70 6.83 2.77
N ARG A 63 -14.03 6.75 2.87
CA ARG A 63 -14.76 7.33 4.00
C ARG A 63 -14.24 6.79 5.33
N GLY A 64 -13.42 7.59 6.02
CA GLY A 64 -12.89 7.30 7.36
C GLY A 64 -11.61 6.47 7.41
N HIS A 65 -11.03 6.06 6.28
CA HIS A 65 -9.81 5.27 6.26
C HIS A 65 -8.78 5.80 5.27
N HIS A 66 -7.56 5.95 5.75
CA HIS A 66 -6.38 6.16 4.91
C HIS A 66 -5.66 4.82 4.72
N LEU A 67 -5.68 4.31 3.48
CA LEU A 67 -5.11 3.03 3.10
C LEU A 67 -3.76 3.25 2.42
N VAL A 68 -2.71 2.67 2.97
CA VAL A 68 -1.34 2.70 2.40
C VAL A 68 -0.97 1.30 1.98
N SER A 69 -0.60 1.14 0.71
CA SER A 69 -0.22 -0.15 0.14
C SER A 69 1.23 -0.09 -0.35
N PRO A 70 2.19 -0.68 0.37
CA PRO A 70 3.51 -0.92 -0.17
C PRO A 70 3.47 -2.08 -1.18
N PRO A 71 4.52 -2.27 -2.02
CA PRO A 71 4.66 -3.45 -2.88
C PRO A 71 4.40 -4.75 -2.10
N GLN A 72 3.79 -5.75 -2.73
CA GLN A 72 3.28 -7.00 -2.15
C GLN A 72 1.94 -6.89 -1.41
N TYR A 73 1.37 -5.69 -1.30
CA TYR A 73 0.01 -5.50 -0.84
C TYR A 73 -0.80 -4.80 -1.94
N GLY A 74 -2.09 -4.97 -1.92
CA GLY A 74 -3.03 -4.27 -2.78
C GLY A 74 -4.14 -3.66 -1.94
N ILE A 75 -4.80 -2.65 -2.48
CA ILE A 75 -5.98 -2.05 -1.90
C ILE A 75 -7.19 -2.62 -2.65
N TRP A 76 -8.06 -3.32 -1.94
CA TRP A 76 -9.36 -3.72 -2.44
C TRP A 76 -10.39 -2.66 -2.12
N ILE A 77 -11.11 -2.20 -3.14
CA ILE A 77 -12.24 -1.28 -3.02
C ILE A 77 -13.50 -2.01 -3.53
N PRO A 78 -14.51 -2.24 -2.67
CA PRO A 78 -15.76 -2.84 -3.08
C PRO A 78 -16.58 -1.94 -4.02
N PRO A 79 -17.57 -2.50 -4.75
CA PRO A 79 -18.49 -1.73 -5.57
C PRO A 79 -19.14 -0.56 -4.82
N GLY A 80 -19.18 0.62 -5.46
CA GLY A 80 -19.87 1.81 -4.94
C GLY A 80 -19.18 2.54 -3.78
N VAL A 81 -18.03 2.06 -3.31
CA VAL A 81 -17.28 2.74 -2.25
C VAL A 81 -16.56 3.96 -2.80
N GLU A 82 -16.86 5.13 -2.25
CA GLU A 82 -16.20 6.39 -2.59
C GLU A 82 -14.74 6.38 -2.14
N HIS A 83 -13.83 6.74 -3.04
CA HIS A 83 -12.41 6.77 -2.81
C HIS A 83 -11.71 7.84 -3.64
N SER A 84 -10.56 8.31 -3.14
CA SER A 84 -9.62 9.17 -3.83
C SER A 84 -8.22 8.60 -3.70
N CYS A 85 -7.29 9.02 -4.56
CA CYS A 85 -5.91 8.59 -4.41
C CYS A 85 -4.92 9.74 -4.62
N TYR A 86 -3.74 9.57 -4.04
CA TYR A 86 -2.61 10.46 -4.22
C TYR A 86 -1.33 9.64 -4.35
N VAL A 87 -0.57 9.95 -5.40
CA VAL A 87 0.69 9.29 -5.72
C VAL A 87 1.84 10.19 -5.31
N GLN A 88 2.48 9.85 -4.19
CA GLN A 88 3.60 10.67 -3.66
C GLN A 88 4.87 10.55 -4.51
N HIS A 89 5.17 9.38 -5.01
CA HIS A 89 6.29 9.05 -5.89
C HIS A 89 5.77 8.35 -7.13
N ALA A 90 6.55 8.31 -8.22
CA ALA A 90 6.15 7.60 -9.42
C ALA A 90 5.88 6.12 -9.11
N VAL A 91 4.81 5.56 -9.67
CA VAL A 91 4.40 4.16 -9.45
C VAL A 91 4.05 3.48 -10.76
N VAL A 92 4.33 2.19 -10.84
CA VAL A 92 3.78 1.31 -11.88
C VAL A 92 2.52 0.66 -11.32
N TYR A 93 1.40 1.18 -11.76
CA TYR A 93 0.08 0.85 -11.24
C TYR A 93 -0.57 -0.25 -12.09
N ARG A 94 -1.24 -1.15 -11.41
CA ARG A 94 -2.05 -2.21 -11.98
C ARG A 94 -3.35 -2.29 -11.23
N SER A 95 -4.47 -2.38 -11.94
CA SER A 95 -5.73 -2.67 -11.29
C SER A 95 -6.49 -3.80 -11.98
N PHE A 96 -7.23 -4.52 -11.16
CA PHE A 96 -8.10 -5.61 -11.58
C PHE A 96 -9.51 -5.30 -11.13
N TYR A 97 -10.36 -4.94 -12.08
CA TYR A 97 -11.77 -4.64 -11.87
C TYR A 97 -12.61 -5.89 -11.99
N VAL A 98 -13.63 -6.01 -11.15
CA VAL A 98 -14.51 -7.17 -11.02
C VAL A 98 -15.95 -6.72 -11.00
N GLN A 99 -16.82 -7.37 -11.81
CA GLN A 99 -18.25 -7.10 -11.83
C GLN A 99 -18.90 -7.34 -10.46
N PRO A 100 -19.91 -6.53 -10.06
CA PRO A 100 -20.55 -6.62 -8.74
C PRO A 100 -21.04 -8.02 -8.37
N ALA A 101 -21.61 -8.74 -9.35
CA ALA A 101 -22.11 -10.10 -9.13
C ALA A 101 -21.02 -11.08 -8.69
N LEU A 102 -19.75 -10.83 -9.05
CA LEU A 102 -18.60 -11.65 -8.71
C LEU A 102 -17.90 -11.16 -7.43
N CYS A 103 -18.25 -9.97 -6.92
CA CYS A 103 -17.69 -9.40 -5.70
C CYS A 103 -18.29 -9.98 -4.41
N THR A 104 -19.40 -10.72 -4.50
CA THR A 104 -20.15 -11.25 -3.33
C THR A 104 -19.35 -12.16 -2.42
N VAL A 105 -18.25 -12.71 -2.93
CA VAL A 105 -17.33 -13.60 -2.18
C VAL A 105 -16.08 -12.88 -1.67
N LEU A 106 -15.94 -11.59 -2.00
CA LEU A 106 -14.81 -10.72 -1.63
C LEU A 106 -15.20 -9.82 -0.44
N PRO A 107 -14.24 -9.16 0.23
CA PRO A 107 -14.55 -8.25 1.32
C PRO A 107 -15.55 -7.16 0.90
N ASP A 108 -16.50 -6.86 1.78
CA ASP A 108 -17.54 -5.83 1.60
C ASP A 108 -17.09 -4.44 2.08
N GLU A 109 -15.92 -4.34 2.75
CA GLU A 109 -15.27 -3.10 3.14
C GLU A 109 -13.95 -2.92 2.40
N ALA A 110 -13.55 -1.65 2.19
CA ALA A 110 -12.24 -1.30 1.66
C ALA A 110 -11.13 -1.79 2.59
N CYS A 111 -10.15 -2.49 2.06
CA CYS A 111 -9.14 -3.16 2.86
C CYS A 111 -7.81 -3.35 2.12
N ILE A 112 -6.78 -3.68 2.89
CA ILE A 112 -5.48 -4.09 2.36
C ILE A 112 -5.46 -5.61 2.25
N VAL A 113 -5.05 -6.11 1.08
CA VAL A 113 -4.92 -7.54 0.80
C VAL A 113 -3.46 -7.87 0.49
N LYS A 114 -2.90 -8.88 1.14
CA LYS A 114 -1.56 -9.35 0.81
C LYS A 114 -1.59 -10.09 -0.54
N ILE A 115 -0.81 -9.61 -1.49
CA ILE A 115 -0.73 -10.15 -2.85
C ILE A 115 0.25 -11.33 -2.88
N GLY A 116 -0.28 -12.52 -2.98
CA GLY A 116 0.50 -13.74 -3.10
C GLY A 116 1.21 -13.89 -4.46
N PRO A 117 2.16 -14.84 -4.57
CA PRO A 117 2.94 -15.03 -5.79
C PRO A 117 2.07 -15.41 -6.99
N ILE A 118 0.98 -16.15 -6.80
CA ILE A 118 0.05 -16.55 -7.87
C ILE A 118 -0.58 -15.30 -8.51
N VAL A 119 -1.17 -14.42 -7.71
CA VAL A 119 -1.80 -13.18 -8.21
C VAL A 119 -0.78 -12.29 -8.90
N ARG A 120 0.42 -12.14 -8.33
CA ARG A 120 1.50 -11.36 -8.97
C ARG A 120 1.90 -11.92 -10.33
N SER A 121 2.05 -13.26 -10.43
CA SER A 121 2.41 -13.91 -11.68
C SER A 121 1.32 -13.73 -12.75
N ILE A 122 0.04 -13.88 -12.39
CA ILE A 122 -1.07 -13.66 -13.32
C ILE A 122 -1.13 -12.20 -13.77
N LEU A 123 -1.00 -11.24 -12.86
CA LEU A 123 -0.98 -9.82 -13.22
C LEU A 123 0.21 -9.46 -14.13
N ALA A 124 1.37 -10.09 -13.90
CA ALA A 124 2.56 -9.89 -14.74
C ALA A 124 2.35 -10.49 -16.15
N ASP A 125 1.80 -11.70 -16.24
CA ASP A 125 1.49 -12.38 -17.50
C ASP A 125 0.47 -11.57 -18.32
N PHE A 126 -0.64 -11.15 -17.72
CA PHE A 126 -1.62 -10.31 -18.39
C PHE A 126 -1.02 -8.98 -18.88
N ALA A 127 -0.15 -8.35 -18.08
CA ALA A 127 0.54 -7.13 -18.47
C ALA A 127 1.48 -7.36 -19.65
N GLN A 128 2.28 -8.45 -19.63
CA GLN A 128 3.21 -8.81 -20.71
C GLN A 128 2.48 -9.07 -22.02
N ARG A 129 1.31 -9.70 -21.95
CA ARG A 129 0.43 -9.99 -23.12
C ARG A 129 -0.49 -8.82 -23.48
N ALA A 130 -0.44 -7.71 -22.74
CA ALA A 130 -1.33 -6.54 -22.90
C ALA A 130 -2.84 -6.90 -22.85
N VAL A 131 -3.20 -7.92 -22.07
CA VAL A 131 -4.60 -8.33 -21.88
C VAL A 131 -5.28 -7.34 -20.94
N ARG A 132 -6.18 -6.53 -21.48
CA ARG A 132 -7.05 -5.62 -20.70
C ARG A 132 -8.40 -6.22 -20.37
N LEU A 133 -8.96 -6.99 -21.30
CA LEU A 133 -10.24 -7.67 -21.17
C LEU A 133 -10.03 -9.17 -21.35
N PRO A 134 -10.02 -9.96 -20.27
CA PRO A 134 -9.99 -11.41 -20.36
C PRO A 134 -11.26 -11.92 -21.08
N ARG A 135 -11.07 -12.48 -22.29
CA ARG A 135 -12.19 -12.98 -23.13
C ARG A 135 -12.03 -14.43 -23.53
N THR A 136 -10.78 -14.92 -23.57
CA THR A 136 -10.55 -16.33 -23.86
C THR A 136 -10.88 -17.20 -22.64
N PRO A 137 -11.28 -18.46 -22.82
CA PRO A 137 -11.50 -19.36 -21.68
C PRO A 137 -10.28 -19.50 -20.76
N GLU A 138 -9.06 -19.42 -21.30
CA GLU A 138 -7.80 -19.44 -20.55
C GLU A 138 -7.65 -18.22 -19.68
N ASP A 139 -7.85 -17.02 -20.23
CA ASP A 139 -7.73 -15.76 -19.51
C ASP A 139 -8.82 -15.61 -18.45
N LEU A 140 -10.04 -16.06 -18.73
CA LEU A 140 -11.13 -16.06 -17.76
C LEU A 140 -10.80 -16.96 -16.56
N ARG A 141 -10.25 -18.17 -16.78
CA ARG A 141 -9.79 -19.04 -15.69
C ARG A 141 -8.70 -18.40 -14.83
N LEU A 142 -7.75 -17.68 -15.45
CA LEU A 142 -6.72 -16.96 -14.70
C LEU A 142 -7.32 -15.83 -13.85
N ALA A 143 -8.29 -15.09 -14.39
CA ALA A 143 -9.01 -14.05 -13.65
C ALA A 143 -9.84 -14.62 -12.49
N GLU A 144 -10.51 -15.77 -12.68
CA GLU A 144 -11.22 -16.51 -11.64
C GLU A 144 -10.27 -16.95 -10.51
N VAL A 145 -9.08 -17.47 -10.85
CA VAL A 145 -8.06 -17.81 -9.86
C VAL A 145 -7.64 -16.58 -9.06
N MET A 146 -7.54 -15.40 -9.67
CA MET A 146 -7.26 -14.17 -8.93
C MET A 146 -8.36 -13.87 -7.91
N VAL A 147 -9.64 -13.99 -8.27
CA VAL A 147 -10.76 -13.81 -7.34
C VAL A 147 -10.68 -14.81 -6.18
N ASP A 148 -10.41 -16.09 -6.48
CA ASP A 148 -10.23 -17.11 -5.45
C ASP A 148 -9.09 -16.79 -4.49
N GLN A 149 -7.95 -16.32 -5.01
CA GLN A 149 -6.81 -15.94 -4.20
C GLN A 149 -7.09 -14.70 -3.34
N LEU A 150 -7.86 -13.74 -3.84
CA LEU A 150 -8.31 -12.57 -3.05
C LEU A 150 -9.26 -12.99 -1.93
N ARG A 151 -10.18 -13.92 -2.21
CA ARG A 151 -11.14 -14.45 -1.23
C ARG A 151 -10.46 -15.13 -0.04
N VAL A 152 -9.39 -15.90 -0.28
CA VAL A 152 -8.66 -16.61 0.79
C VAL A 152 -7.48 -15.82 1.32
N GLY A 153 -7.17 -14.67 0.73
CA GLY A 153 -6.07 -13.80 1.10
C GLY A 153 -6.21 -13.24 2.50
N LYS A 154 -5.07 -12.96 3.14
CA LYS A 154 -5.07 -12.26 4.42
C LYS A 154 -5.49 -10.81 4.20
N VAL A 155 -6.57 -10.41 4.84
CA VAL A 155 -7.14 -9.07 4.79
C VAL A 155 -6.73 -8.29 6.04
N GLU A 156 -6.36 -7.03 5.87
CA GLU A 156 -6.06 -6.09 6.95
C GLU A 156 -6.81 -4.78 6.68
N ARG A 157 -7.32 -4.13 7.73
CA ARG A 157 -8.05 -2.85 7.58
C ARG A 157 -7.15 -1.73 7.06
N SER A 158 -5.88 -1.72 7.44
CA SER A 158 -4.86 -0.80 6.95
C SER A 158 -3.48 -1.40 7.19
N TYR A 159 -2.51 -1.13 6.30
CA TYR A 159 -1.12 -1.50 6.54
C TYR A 159 -0.48 -0.66 7.64
N LEU A 160 -0.82 0.65 7.69
CA LEU A 160 -0.44 1.58 8.75
C LEU A 160 -1.70 2.22 9.36
N PRO A 161 -2.38 1.52 10.30
CA PRO A 161 -3.57 2.04 10.94
C PRO A 161 -3.29 3.38 11.62
N VAL A 162 -4.27 4.29 11.57
CA VAL A 162 -4.25 5.56 12.29
C VAL A 162 -4.86 5.40 13.68
N ALA A 163 -4.46 6.28 14.61
CA ALA A 163 -5.01 6.28 15.96
C ALA A 163 -6.20 7.22 16.06
N GLU A 164 -7.13 6.90 16.96
CA GLU A 164 -8.28 7.72 17.32
C GLU A 164 -7.97 8.65 18.52
N SER A 165 -7.19 8.16 19.49
CA SER A 165 -6.84 8.92 20.68
C SER A 165 -5.72 9.92 20.39
N ALA A 166 -5.85 11.15 20.90
CA ALA A 166 -4.87 12.22 20.71
C ALA A 166 -3.46 11.83 21.18
N ALA A 167 -3.35 11.06 22.28
CA ALA A 167 -2.07 10.61 22.80
C ALA A 167 -1.36 9.65 21.84
N LEU A 168 -2.05 8.63 21.33
CA LEU A 168 -1.45 7.69 20.39
C LEU A 168 -1.18 8.38 19.05
N THR A 169 -2.06 9.25 18.57
CA THR A 169 -1.84 10.08 17.37
C THR A 169 -0.55 10.90 17.48
N ALA A 170 -0.29 11.51 18.64
CA ALA A 170 0.95 12.25 18.87
C ALA A 170 2.19 11.35 18.74
N VAL A 171 2.16 10.14 19.30
CA VAL A 171 3.25 9.16 19.17
C VAL A 171 3.46 8.77 17.71
N LEU A 172 2.39 8.44 16.98
CA LEU A 172 2.49 8.03 15.57
C LEU A 172 3.00 9.17 14.67
N ASN A 173 2.57 10.41 14.91
CA ASN A 173 3.05 11.58 14.17
C ASN A 173 4.55 11.82 14.40
N GLN A 174 5.05 11.65 15.63
CA GLN A 174 6.48 11.73 15.89
C GLN A 174 7.25 10.61 15.18
N LEU A 175 6.73 9.39 15.15
CA LEU A 175 7.32 8.29 14.39
C LEU A 175 7.30 8.53 12.87
N HIS A 176 6.26 9.16 12.32
CA HIS A 176 6.24 9.57 10.92
C HIS A 176 7.32 10.63 10.61
N THR A 177 7.56 11.56 11.54
CA THR A 177 8.61 12.59 11.40
C THR A 177 10.01 12.01 11.54
N ASP A 178 10.18 11.05 12.46
CA ASP A 178 11.45 10.34 12.72
C ASP A 178 11.23 8.82 12.77
N PRO A 179 11.17 8.14 11.59
CA PRO A 179 11.02 6.69 11.53
C PRO A 179 12.19 5.93 12.15
N GLY A 180 13.35 6.60 12.22
CA GLY A 180 14.57 6.08 12.83
C GLY A 180 14.62 6.18 14.34
N SER A 181 13.66 6.83 14.98
CA SER A 181 13.64 7.03 16.43
C SER A 181 13.99 5.76 17.20
N ARG A 182 14.87 5.90 18.20
CA ARG A 182 15.31 4.81 19.09
C ARG A 182 14.65 4.84 20.46
N LEU A 183 13.66 5.70 20.65
CA LEU A 183 12.93 5.79 21.91
C LEU A 183 12.32 4.44 22.28
N SER A 184 12.48 4.07 23.55
CA SER A 184 11.88 2.87 24.14
C SER A 184 10.38 3.06 24.36
N MET A 185 9.67 1.96 24.61
CA MET A 185 8.24 1.99 24.96
C MET A 185 7.98 2.86 26.20
N ALA A 186 8.86 2.82 27.20
CA ALA A 186 8.79 3.66 28.39
C ALA A 186 8.88 5.15 28.06
N GLN A 187 9.83 5.52 27.19
CA GLN A 187 10.01 6.92 26.78
C GLN A 187 8.82 7.43 25.96
N TRP A 188 8.29 6.60 25.05
CA TRP A 188 7.04 6.92 24.31
C TRP A 188 5.85 7.09 25.25
N ALA A 189 5.67 6.18 26.21
CA ALA A 189 4.59 6.29 27.19
C ALA A 189 4.73 7.57 28.05
N HIS A 190 5.95 7.87 28.49
CA HIS A 190 6.23 9.08 29.26
C HIS A 190 5.91 10.36 28.48
N SER A 191 6.25 10.43 27.17
CA SER A 191 6.01 11.61 26.33
C SER A 191 4.53 11.97 26.19
N VAL A 192 3.64 11.00 26.42
CA VAL A 192 2.17 11.18 26.35
C VAL A 192 1.48 10.97 27.73
N HIS A 193 2.25 11.08 28.81
CA HIS A 193 1.78 10.96 30.19
C HIS A 193 1.04 9.65 30.50
N MET A 194 1.49 8.53 29.92
CA MET A 194 0.93 7.21 30.14
C MET A 194 1.96 6.26 30.75
N THR A 195 1.47 5.14 31.29
CA THR A 195 2.32 3.98 31.55
C THR A 195 2.51 3.14 30.28
N GLU A 196 3.60 2.36 30.21
CA GLU A 196 3.84 1.44 29.08
C GLU A 196 2.65 0.51 28.85
N ARG A 197 2.08 -0.06 29.94
CA ARG A 197 0.90 -0.94 29.87
C ARG A 197 -0.30 -0.22 29.25
N THR A 198 -0.51 1.04 29.60
CA THR A 198 -1.64 1.83 29.06
C THR A 198 -1.43 2.10 27.58
N LEU A 199 -0.23 2.55 27.17
CA LEU A 199 0.10 2.80 25.78
C LEU A 199 0.00 1.51 24.94
N ALA A 200 0.51 0.38 25.43
CA ALA A 200 0.41 -0.91 24.74
C ALA A 200 -1.05 -1.34 24.52
N ARG A 201 -1.92 -1.11 25.52
CA ARG A 201 -3.36 -1.41 25.39
C ARG A 201 -4.04 -0.51 24.36
N HIS A 202 -3.67 0.78 24.29
CA HIS A 202 -4.16 1.68 23.24
C HIS A 202 -3.72 1.22 21.85
N CYS A 203 -2.45 0.86 21.67
CA CYS A 203 -1.97 0.31 20.40
C CYS A 203 -2.78 -0.93 19.98
N GLN A 204 -2.96 -1.89 20.89
CA GLN A 204 -3.70 -3.10 20.54
C GLN A 204 -5.18 -2.83 20.21
N ARG A 205 -5.82 -1.91 20.94
CA ARG A 205 -7.23 -1.57 20.73
C ARG A 205 -7.46 -0.79 19.45
N GLU A 206 -6.63 0.25 19.17
CA GLU A 206 -6.86 1.21 18.08
C GLU A 206 -6.17 0.80 16.78
N LEU A 207 -4.97 0.19 16.88
CA LEU A 207 -4.18 -0.21 15.70
C LEU A 207 -4.31 -1.71 15.37
N GLY A 208 -4.84 -2.52 16.31
CA GLY A 208 -4.87 -3.98 16.18
C GLY A 208 -3.49 -4.66 16.26
N MET A 209 -2.44 -3.91 16.63
CA MET A 209 -1.06 -4.39 16.68
C MET A 209 -0.24 -3.67 17.75
N SER A 210 0.98 -4.17 18.03
CA SER A 210 1.92 -3.48 18.93
C SER A 210 2.54 -2.26 18.26
N LEU A 211 2.99 -1.27 19.08
CA LEU A 211 3.77 -0.12 18.57
C LEU A 211 5.05 -0.57 17.86
N GLY A 212 5.68 -1.65 18.32
CA GLY A 212 6.87 -2.23 17.70
C GLY A 212 6.58 -2.74 16.28
N GLU A 213 5.47 -3.46 16.09
CA GLU A 213 5.02 -3.92 14.77
C GLU A 213 4.67 -2.75 13.86
N TRP A 214 3.92 -1.77 14.36
CA TRP A 214 3.58 -0.57 13.60
C TRP A 214 4.82 0.19 13.12
N ARG A 215 5.84 0.34 14.01
CA ARG A 215 7.13 0.94 13.64
C ARG A 215 7.88 0.14 12.56
N GLN A 216 7.84 -1.18 12.61
CA GLN A 216 8.45 -2.04 11.59
C GLN A 216 7.78 -1.81 10.22
N ARG A 217 6.46 -1.75 10.20
CA ARG A 217 5.69 -1.47 8.97
C ARG A 217 6.00 -0.08 8.42
N LEU A 218 6.06 0.95 9.25
CA LEU A 218 6.47 2.29 8.85
C LEU A 218 7.87 2.28 8.25
N ARG A 219 8.85 1.64 8.92
CA ARG A 219 10.21 1.52 8.42
C ARG A 219 10.29 0.80 7.08
N TYR A 220 9.46 -0.20 6.88
CA TYR A 220 9.38 -0.89 5.59
C TYR A 220 8.88 0.06 4.48
N VAL A 221 7.80 0.79 4.71
CA VAL A 221 7.28 1.79 3.76
C VAL A 221 8.35 2.82 3.42
N CYS A 222 9.01 3.38 4.44
CA CYS A 222 10.10 4.35 4.26
C CYS A 222 11.31 3.74 3.53
N ALA A 223 11.61 2.46 3.76
CA ALA A 223 12.70 1.76 3.09
C ALA A 223 12.44 1.56 1.60
N VAL A 224 11.21 1.17 1.22
CA VAL A 224 10.80 1.05 -0.18
C VAL A 224 11.01 2.38 -0.89
N ASP A 225 10.49 3.46 -0.34
CA ASP A 225 10.61 4.81 -0.88
C ASP A 225 12.08 5.27 -0.98
N ALA A 226 12.91 4.98 0.02
CA ALA A 226 14.32 5.31 0.01
C ALA A 226 15.13 4.50 -1.02
N LEU A 227 14.78 3.21 -1.22
CA LEU A 227 15.38 2.36 -2.25
C LEU A 227 15.08 2.88 -3.65
N GLU A 228 13.86 3.35 -3.90
CA GLU A 228 13.44 3.93 -5.18
C GLU A 228 14.15 5.25 -5.47
N ARG A 229 14.43 6.04 -4.44
CA ARG A 229 15.24 7.26 -4.54
C ARG A 229 16.75 6.97 -4.70
N GLY A 230 17.15 5.71 -4.81
CA GLY A 230 18.53 5.32 -5.04
C GLY A 230 19.44 5.34 -3.81
N LYS A 231 18.90 5.53 -2.59
CA LYS A 231 19.71 5.47 -1.38
C LYS A 231 20.36 4.10 -1.21
N THR A 232 21.58 4.08 -0.68
CA THR A 232 22.30 2.84 -0.38
C THR A 232 21.67 2.12 0.81
N VAL A 233 21.88 0.81 0.89
CA VAL A 233 21.42 -0.03 2.02
C VAL A 233 21.95 0.48 3.37
N GLN A 234 23.19 1.00 3.40
CA GLN A 234 23.79 1.57 4.60
C GLN A 234 23.12 2.88 5.04
N GLU A 235 22.87 3.80 4.10
CA GLU A 235 22.14 5.05 4.38
C GLU A 235 20.75 4.76 4.91
N ILE A 236 20.01 3.85 4.27
CA ILE A 236 18.66 3.46 4.70
C ILE A 236 18.68 2.86 6.10
N ALA A 237 19.61 1.94 6.36
CA ALA A 237 19.74 1.34 7.68
C ALA A 237 20.00 2.39 8.76
N PHE A 238 20.87 3.37 8.48
CA PHE A 238 21.18 4.47 9.39
C PHE A 238 19.96 5.38 9.62
N ASP A 239 19.33 5.86 8.54
CA ASP A 239 18.19 6.76 8.59
C ASP A 239 16.98 6.15 9.31
N LEU A 240 16.79 4.84 9.17
CA LEU A 240 15.71 4.10 9.82
C LEU A 240 16.10 3.57 11.23
N GLY A 241 17.25 3.98 11.76
CA GLY A 241 17.67 3.71 13.13
C GLY A 241 18.05 2.25 13.42
N PHE A 242 18.44 1.48 12.40
CA PHE A 242 19.01 0.15 12.60
C PHE A 242 20.45 0.24 13.11
N SER A 243 20.83 -0.68 13.97
CA SER A 243 22.21 -0.74 14.50
C SER A 243 23.24 -1.16 13.45
N THR A 244 22.81 -1.94 12.45
CA THR A 244 23.63 -2.44 11.35
C THR A 244 22.83 -2.57 10.07
N ALA A 245 23.49 -2.53 8.92
CA ALA A 245 22.89 -2.83 7.63
C ALA A 245 22.32 -4.26 7.59
N SER A 246 22.97 -5.23 8.25
CA SER A 246 22.48 -6.61 8.32
C SER A 246 21.13 -6.72 9.05
N ALA A 247 20.91 -5.94 10.12
CA ALA A 247 19.63 -5.91 10.83
C ALA A 247 18.50 -5.33 9.94
N PHE A 248 18.81 -4.30 9.16
CA PHE A 248 17.88 -3.77 8.15
C PHE A 248 17.58 -4.81 7.07
N ILE A 249 18.60 -5.44 6.48
CA ILE A 249 18.43 -6.48 5.44
C ILE A 249 17.53 -7.60 5.97
N ALA A 250 17.77 -8.09 7.19
CA ALA A 250 16.96 -9.15 7.80
C ALA A 250 15.49 -8.73 7.98
N MET A 251 15.24 -7.49 8.40
CA MET A 251 13.88 -6.93 8.49
C MET A 251 13.23 -6.90 7.10
N PHE A 252 13.94 -6.35 6.11
CA PHE A 252 13.41 -6.18 4.75
C PHE A 252 13.12 -7.53 4.09
N GLN A 253 14.01 -8.51 4.25
CA GLN A 253 13.79 -9.88 3.75
C GLN A 253 12.60 -10.57 4.41
N ARG A 254 12.36 -10.34 5.70
CA ARG A 254 11.19 -10.90 6.38
C ARG A 254 9.88 -10.33 5.81
N GLU A 255 9.85 -9.04 5.45
CA GLU A 255 8.67 -8.38 4.88
C GLU A 255 8.45 -8.76 3.41
N THR A 256 9.53 -8.86 2.62
CA THR A 256 9.46 -8.98 1.16
C THR A 256 9.80 -10.37 0.61
N GLY A 257 10.50 -11.19 1.39
CA GLY A 257 11.08 -12.45 0.93
C GLY A 257 12.38 -12.28 0.14
N MET A 258 12.89 -11.06 -0.06
CA MET A 258 14.09 -10.78 -0.85
C MET A 258 14.99 -9.71 -0.23
N ALA A 259 16.27 -9.69 -0.63
CA ALA A 259 17.21 -8.66 -0.17
C ALA A 259 16.88 -7.28 -0.80
N PRO A 260 17.21 -6.14 -0.13
CA PRO A 260 16.94 -4.81 -0.66
C PRO A 260 17.49 -4.54 -2.06
N ASP A 261 18.72 -4.98 -2.35
CA ASP A 261 19.32 -4.79 -3.67
C ASP A 261 18.70 -5.69 -4.74
N GLN A 262 18.20 -6.88 -4.38
CA GLN A 262 17.41 -7.71 -5.27
C GLN A 262 16.06 -7.04 -5.55
N PHE A 263 15.39 -6.57 -4.51
CA PHE A 263 14.13 -5.82 -4.61
C PHE A 263 14.30 -4.62 -5.54
N ARG A 264 15.36 -3.82 -5.37
CA ARG A 264 15.66 -2.69 -6.26
C ARG A 264 15.76 -3.11 -7.72
N ARG A 265 16.48 -4.20 -8.04
CA ARG A 265 16.64 -4.68 -9.42
C ARG A 265 15.34 -5.19 -10.04
N GLU A 266 14.52 -5.91 -9.25
CA GLU A 266 13.24 -6.45 -9.74
C GLU A 266 12.17 -5.38 -9.91
N PHE A 267 12.25 -4.33 -9.09
CA PHE A 267 11.24 -3.29 -8.98
C PHE A 267 11.75 -1.89 -9.38
N SER A 268 12.95 -1.74 -9.94
CA SER A 268 13.38 -0.48 -10.57
C SER A 268 12.63 -0.27 -11.87
N VAL A 269 12.05 0.91 -12.05
CA VAL A 269 11.58 1.34 -13.37
C VAL A 269 12.78 1.37 -14.29
N PRO A 270 12.78 0.70 -15.46
CA PRO A 270 13.84 0.90 -16.43
C PRO A 270 13.87 2.39 -16.79
N THR A 271 14.99 3.05 -16.51
CA THR A 271 15.20 4.42 -16.99
C THR A 271 15.26 4.32 -18.51
N VAL A 272 14.24 4.85 -19.20
CA VAL A 272 14.21 5.01 -20.68
C VAL A 272 15.13 6.18 -21.04
#